data_d262c570306e81c351c0941455a7d53d
#
_entry.id   d262c570306e81c351c0941455a7d53d
#
_cell.length_a   1.000
_cell.length_b   1.000
_cell.length_c   1.000
_cell.angle_alpha   90.00
_cell.angle_beta   90.00
_cell.angle_gamma   90.00
#
_symmetry.space_group_name_H-M   'P 1'
#
loop_
_entity.id
_entity.type
_entity.pdbx_description
1 polymer ?
#
loop_
_entity_poly.entity_id
_entity_poly.type
_entity_poly.pdbx_seq_one_letter_code
_entity_poly.pdbx_strand_id
1 'polypeptide(L)'
;MDRMKLKRMVFYGYHGVFPEENKLGQQFFVDLDLRLDLGKAAESDDVNDTVNYAEIHALVKEIVQGPPVKLIEKLAANIAHGVLGTYTSINEATVSVTKPHPPFDITFDGVVVELRRKRNADGSIEAVPAAEED
;
A
#
# COMPACT_ATOMS: atom_id res chain seq x y z
N MET A 1 17.41 8.87 2.81
CA MET A 1 16.08 9.43 2.64
C MET A 1 15.19 9.04 3.80
N ASP A 2 14.33 9.94 4.21
CA ASP A 2 13.47 9.71 5.37
C ASP A 2 12.31 8.78 5.02
N ARG A 3 11.60 8.31 6.04
CA ARG A 3 10.53 7.34 5.85
C ARG A 3 9.31 7.72 6.69
N MET A 4 8.14 7.57 6.08
CA MET A 4 6.85 7.65 6.78
C MET A 4 6.17 6.30 6.66
N LYS A 5 5.75 5.75 7.79
CA LYS A 5 5.12 4.42 7.82
C LYS A 5 3.69 4.53 8.35
N LEU A 6 2.75 3.99 7.58
CA LEU A 6 1.38 3.80 8.03
C LEU A 6 1.22 2.30 8.30
N LYS A 7 1.02 1.97 9.57
CA LYS A 7 1.10 0.59 10.02
C LYS A 7 -0.28 0.02 10.32
N ARG A 8 -0.55 -1.15 9.75
CA ARG A 8 -1.74 -1.96 9.99
C ARG A 8 -3.04 -1.17 9.83
N MET A 9 -3.22 -0.59 8.66
CA MET A 9 -4.53 -0.04 8.27
C MET A 9 -5.47 -1.22 8.01
N VAL A 10 -6.68 -1.15 8.55
CA VAL A 10 -7.65 -2.23 8.45
C VAL A 10 -8.82 -1.79 7.60
N PHE A 11 -9.13 -2.56 6.55
CA PHE A 11 -10.24 -2.29 5.66
C PHE A 11 -10.98 -3.59 5.35
N TYR A 12 -12.27 -3.49 5.08
CA TYR A 12 -13.06 -4.64 4.65
C TYR A 12 -13.15 -4.65 3.13
N GLY A 13 -12.86 -5.79 2.51
CA GLY A 13 -12.87 -5.93 1.07
C GLY A 13 -13.34 -7.31 0.61
N TYR A 14 -13.51 -7.45 -0.70
CA TYR A 14 -14.08 -8.65 -1.31
C TYR A 14 -13.14 -9.27 -2.33
N HIS A 15 -11.83 -9.10 -2.11
CA HIS A 15 -10.79 -9.58 -3.03
C HIS A 15 -10.54 -11.06 -2.84
N GLY A 16 -10.34 -11.77 -3.94
CA GLY A 16 -10.01 -13.18 -3.92
C GLY A 16 -10.44 -13.90 -5.18
N VAL A 17 -9.90 -15.09 -5.37
CA VAL A 17 -10.17 -15.95 -6.51
C VAL A 17 -11.51 -16.69 -6.36
N PHE A 18 -11.85 -17.05 -5.11
CA PHE A 18 -13.03 -17.88 -4.85
C PHE A 18 -14.31 -17.04 -4.75
N PRO A 19 -15.45 -17.54 -5.29
CA PRO A 19 -16.72 -16.82 -5.18
C PRO A 19 -17.13 -16.50 -3.76
N GLU A 20 -16.81 -17.36 -2.80
CA GLU A 20 -17.11 -17.16 -1.38
C GLU A 20 -16.40 -15.91 -0.84
N GLU A 21 -15.15 -15.67 -1.25
CA GLU A 21 -14.40 -14.48 -0.86
C GLU A 21 -15.04 -13.21 -1.42
N ASN A 22 -15.54 -13.28 -2.65
CA ASN A 22 -16.16 -12.14 -3.32
C ASN A 22 -17.55 -11.84 -2.75
N LYS A 23 -18.19 -12.80 -2.14
CA LYS A 23 -19.53 -12.65 -1.56
C LYS A 23 -19.51 -12.24 -0.10
N LEU A 24 -18.66 -12.87 0.71
CA LEU A 24 -18.62 -12.65 2.15
C LEU A 24 -17.63 -11.56 2.54
N GLY A 25 -16.54 -11.44 1.78
CA GLY A 25 -15.47 -10.51 2.11
C GLY A 25 -14.73 -10.85 3.38
N GLN A 26 -13.73 -10.06 3.70
CA GLN A 26 -13.00 -10.15 4.95
C GLN A 26 -12.22 -8.86 5.20
N GLN A 27 -11.64 -8.74 6.37
CA GLN A 27 -10.70 -7.66 6.66
C GLN A 27 -9.39 -7.92 5.94
N PHE A 28 -8.79 -6.85 5.41
CA PHE A 28 -7.44 -6.84 4.86
C PHE A 28 -6.62 -5.84 5.66
N PHE A 29 -5.35 -6.16 5.90
CA PHE A 29 -4.44 -5.24 6.57
C PHE A 29 -3.46 -4.69 5.54
N VAL A 30 -3.24 -3.38 5.58
CA VAL A 30 -2.33 -2.70 4.67
C VAL A 30 -1.29 -1.93 5.47
N ASP A 31 -0.04 -2.15 5.16
CA ASP A 31 1.08 -1.38 5.68
C ASP A 31 1.74 -0.64 4.53
N LEU A 32 2.07 0.62 4.77
CA LEU A 32 2.83 1.45 3.84
C LEU A 32 4.13 1.89 4.48
N ASP A 33 5.20 1.82 3.71
CA ASP A 33 6.50 2.38 4.06
C ASP A 33 6.89 3.30 2.91
N LEU A 34 6.82 4.60 3.15
CA LEU A 34 7.00 5.63 2.14
C LEU A 34 8.35 6.29 2.32
N ARG A 35 9.12 6.38 1.24
CA ARG A 35 10.42 7.06 1.24
C ARG A 35 10.29 8.41 0.58
N LEU A 36 10.57 9.46 1.35
CA LEU A 36 10.46 10.85 0.91
C LEU A 36 11.33 11.72 1.83
N ASP A 37 11.56 12.96 1.41
CA ASP A 37 12.25 13.93 2.25
C ASP A 37 11.25 14.55 3.24
N LEU A 38 11.51 14.42 4.52
CA LEU A 38 10.70 14.99 5.60
C LEU A 38 11.39 16.15 6.28
N GLY A 39 12.57 16.55 5.81
CA GLY A 39 13.37 17.60 6.45
C GLY A 39 12.68 18.95 6.48
N LYS A 40 12.02 19.33 5.39
CA LYS A 40 11.33 20.63 5.31
C LYS A 40 10.21 20.72 6.34
N ALA A 41 9.36 19.68 6.42
CA ALA A 41 8.27 19.65 7.39
C ALA A 41 8.79 19.61 8.83
N ALA A 42 9.91 18.90 9.06
CA ALA A 42 10.54 18.81 10.37
C ALA A 42 11.03 20.18 10.87
N GLU A 43 11.40 21.09 9.96
CA GLU A 43 11.82 22.43 10.31
C GLU A 43 10.63 23.40 10.40
N SER A 44 9.73 23.35 9.42
CA SER A 44 8.67 24.36 9.27
C SER A 44 7.46 24.13 10.18
N ASP A 45 7.22 22.87 10.56
CA ASP A 45 5.99 22.47 11.26
C ASP A 45 4.74 22.83 10.46
N ASP A 46 4.82 22.77 9.13
CA ASP A 46 3.73 23.10 8.21
C ASP A 46 3.31 21.83 7.45
N VAL A 47 2.03 21.49 7.53
CA VAL A 47 1.46 20.31 6.86
C VAL A 47 1.61 20.40 5.33
N ASN A 48 1.71 21.61 4.78
CA ASN A 48 1.91 21.80 3.33
C ASN A 48 3.31 21.36 2.85
N ASP A 49 4.25 21.16 3.77
CA ASP A 49 5.61 20.72 3.46
C ASP A 49 5.81 19.21 3.56
N THR A 50 4.73 18.47 3.76
CA THR A 50 4.75 17.01 3.85
C THR A 50 3.56 16.43 3.09
N VAL A 51 3.39 15.11 3.17
CA VAL A 51 2.16 14.46 2.70
C VAL A 51 1.20 14.27 3.87
N ASN A 52 -0.07 14.46 3.61
CA ASN A 52 -1.11 14.27 4.63
C ASN A 52 -1.49 12.79 4.69
N TYR A 53 -1.07 12.10 5.75
CA TYR A 53 -1.34 10.66 5.87
C TYR A 53 -2.83 10.33 6.00
N ALA A 54 -3.67 11.28 6.42
CA ALA A 54 -5.12 11.07 6.44
C ALA A 54 -5.68 10.96 5.01
N GLU A 55 -5.14 11.75 4.07
CA GLU A 55 -5.50 11.64 2.66
C GLU A 55 -4.99 10.34 2.05
N ILE A 56 -3.79 9.91 2.42
CA ILE A 56 -3.23 8.63 1.98
C ILE A 56 -4.11 7.47 2.47
N HIS A 57 -4.51 7.51 3.74
CA HIS A 57 -5.43 6.53 4.31
C HIS A 57 -6.73 6.47 3.51
N ALA A 58 -7.32 7.62 3.19
CA ALA A 58 -8.55 7.69 2.41
C ALA A 58 -8.39 7.10 1.01
N LEU A 59 -7.25 7.36 0.37
CA LEU A 59 -6.95 6.80 -0.95
C LEU A 59 -6.84 5.27 -0.89
N VAL A 60 -6.11 4.74 0.10
CA VAL A 60 -5.97 3.29 0.29
C VAL A 60 -7.32 2.65 0.57
N LYS A 61 -8.12 3.27 1.43
CA LYS A 61 -9.48 2.81 1.74
C LYS A 61 -10.32 2.70 0.47
N GLU A 62 -10.29 3.72 -0.37
CA GLU A 62 -11.04 3.72 -1.63
C GLU A 62 -10.64 2.57 -2.54
N ILE A 63 -9.34 2.27 -2.62
CA ILE A 63 -8.83 1.16 -3.43
C ILE A 63 -9.25 -0.19 -2.85
N VAL A 64 -9.06 -0.40 -1.55
CA VAL A 64 -9.37 -1.68 -0.91
C VAL A 64 -10.88 -1.95 -0.91
N GLN A 65 -11.68 -0.93 -0.68
CA GLN A 65 -13.15 -1.04 -0.66
C GLN A 65 -13.79 -0.88 -2.04
N GLY A 66 -12.99 -0.64 -3.06
CA GLY A 66 -13.45 -0.50 -4.44
C GLY A 66 -13.69 -1.84 -5.13
N PRO A 67 -13.72 -1.84 -6.47
CA PRO A 67 -13.97 -3.07 -7.22
C PRO A 67 -12.99 -4.18 -6.82
N PRO A 68 -13.47 -5.41 -6.59
CA PRO A 68 -12.61 -6.49 -6.14
C PRO A 68 -11.64 -6.95 -7.22
N VAL A 69 -10.45 -7.36 -6.79
CA VAL A 69 -9.46 -8.03 -7.62
C VAL A 69 -9.30 -9.47 -7.14
N LYS A 70 -8.70 -10.31 -7.96
CA LYS A 70 -8.53 -11.73 -7.63
C LYS A 70 -7.34 -11.99 -6.72
N LEU A 71 -6.27 -11.24 -6.91
CA LEU A 71 -5.00 -11.47 -6.24
C LEU A 71 -4.62 -10.27 -5.36
N ILE A 72 -4.14 -10.54 -4.16
CA ILE A 72 -3.66 -9.47 -3.28
C ILE A 72 -2.41 -8.79 -3.84
N GLU A 73 -1.64 -9.45 -4.71
CA GLU A 73 -0.56 -8.86 -5.48
C GLU A 73 -1.07 -7.68 -6.33
N LYS A 74 -2.20 -7.88 -7.00
CA LYS A 74 -2.83 -6.82 -7.80
C LYS A 74 -3.33 -5.69 -6.93
N LEU A 75 -3.90 -6.00 -5.78
CA LEU A 75 -4.34 -5.01 -4.81
C LEU A 75 -3.15 -4.17 -4.33
N ALA A 76 -2.05 -4.81 -3.97
CA ALA A 76 -0.83 -4.13 -3.54
C ALA A 76 -0.27 -3.22 -4.64
N ALA A 77 -0.25 -3.70 -5.88
CA ALA A 77 0.19 -2.91 -7.03
C ALA A 77 -0.69 -1.69 -7.26
N ASN A 78 -2.01 -1.85 -7.16
CA ASN A 78 -2.95 -0.74 -7.31
C ASN A 78 -2.73 0.32 -6.24
N ILE A 79 -2.46 -0.09 -5.01
CA ILE A 79 -2.16 0.84 -3.91
C ILE A 79 -0.85 1.58 -4.18
N ALA A 80 0.21 0.87 -4.56
CA ALA A 80 1.50 1.49 -4.85
C ALA A 80 1.39 2.52 -5.98
N HIS A 81 0.71 2.17 -7.06
CA HIS A 81 0.51 3.06 -8.20
C HIS A 81 -0.36 4.26 -7.83
N GLY A 82 -1.40 4.06 -7.04
CA GLY A 82 -2.26 5.14 -6.57
C GLY A 82 -1.51 6.15 -5.70
N VAL A 83 -0.72 5.66 -4.76
CA VAL A 83 0.06 6.49 -3.85
C VAL A 83 1.15 7.26 -4.61
N LEU A 84 1.96 6.56 -5.39
CA LEU A 84 3.04 7.19 -6.14
C LEU A 84 2.52 8.13 -7.24
N GLY A 85 1.38 7.81 -7.86
CA GLY A 85 0.79 8.64 -8.89
C GLY A 85 0.15 9.92 -8.35
N THR A 86 -0.34 9.88 -7.12
CA THR A 86 -1.02 11.02 -6.50
C THR A 86 -0.03 11.95 -5.78
N TYR A 87 0.97 11.38 -5.11
CA TYR A 87 1.91 12.15 -4.28
C TYR A 87 3.30 12.12 -4.90
N THR A 88 3.61 13.12 -5.71
CA THR A 88 4.88 13.17 -6.46
C THR A 88 6.10 13.39 -5.58
N SER A 89 5.92 13.85 -4.34
CA SER A 89 7.01 13.99 -3.37
C SER A 89 7.43 12.65 -2.75
N ILE A 90 6.64 11.59 -2.91
CA ILE A 90 7.01 10.26 -2.46
C ILE A 90 7.84 9.59 -3.55
N ASN A 91 9.06 9.19 -3.22
CA ASN A 91 9.99 8.58 -4.19
C ASN A 91 9.80 7.08 -4.34
N GLU A 92 9.56 6.39 -3.22
CA GLU A 92 9.31 4.96 -3.20
C GLU A 92 8.20 4.62 -2.23
N ALA A 93 7.49 3.56 -2.53
CA ALA A 93 6.47 2.99 -1.65
C ALA A 93 6.67 1.48 -1.55
N THR A 94 6.74 0.98 -0.33
CA THR A 94 6.63 -0.45 -0.04
C THR A 94 5.24 -0.69 0.51
N VAL A 95 4.48 -1.54 -0.17
CA VAL A 95 3.10 -1.86 0.18
C VAL A 95 3.03 -3.31 0.60
N SER A 96 2.56 -3.55 1.83
CA SER A 96 2.30 -4.90 2.33
C SER A 96 0.79 -5.07 2.48
N VAL A 97 0.24 -6.10 1.84
CA VAL A 97 -1.16 -6.46 1.98
C VAL A 97 -1.25 -7.82 2.66
N THR A 98 -1.97 -7.88 3.76
CA THR A 98 -2.19 -9.11 4.51
C THR A 98 -3.63 -9.57 4.35
N LYS A 99 -3.79 -10.83 3.92
CA LYS A 99 -5.07 -11.54 3.94
C LYS A 99 -5.03 -12.49 5.15
N PRO A 100 -5.68 -12.13 6.28
CA PRO A 100 -5.54 -12.92 7.50
C PRO A 100 -6.32 -14.23 7.48
N HIS A 101 -7.35 -14.33 6.63
CA HIS A 101 -8.26 -15.49 6.60
C HIS A 101 -8.40 -16.05 5.19
N PRO A 102 -7.37 -16.73 4.65
CA PRO A 102 -7.52 -17.45 3.38
C PRO A 102 -8.66 -18.49 3.48
N PRO A 103 -9.36 -18.80 2.36
CA PRO A 103 -10.59 -19.58 2.40
C PRO A 103 -10.37 -21.10 2.46
N PHE A 104 -9.47 -21.58 3.30
CA PHE A 104 -9.23 -23.01 3.49
C PHE A 104 -8.70 -23.26 4.90
N ASP A 105 -8.70 -24.52 5.32
CA ASP A 105 -8.31 -24.92 6.66
C ASP A 105 -6.80 -24.86 6.83
N ILE A 106 -6.34 -23.79 7.46
CA ILE A 106 -4.91 -23.56 7.68
C ILE A 106 -4.66 -23.12 9.14
N THR A 107 -3.44 -23.34 9.59
CA THR A 107 -3.00 -22.97 10.95
C THR A 107 -1.85 -21.99 10.92
N PHE A 108 -2.00 -20.90 10.17
CA PHE A 108 -1.01 -19.82 10.13
C PHE A 108 -1.73 -18.45 10.11
N ASP A 109 -0.98 -17.37 10.32
CA ASP A 109 -1.53 -16.04 10.57
C ASP A 109 -1.94 -15.28 9.30
N GLY A 110 -2.11 -15.98 8.20
CA GLY A 110 -2.51 -15.38 6.94
C GLY A 110 -1.36 -15.25 5.97
N VAL A 111 -1.67 -14.61 4.83
CA VAL A 111 -0.71 -14.42 3.73
C VAL A 111 -0.39 -12.95 3.61
N VAL A 112 0.89 -12.63 3.49
CA VAL A 112 1.37 -11.26 3.26
C VAL A 112 2.10 -11.21 1.93
N VAL A 113 1.71 -10.27 1.07
CA VAL A 113 2.53 -9.91 -0.10
C VAL A 113 3.06 -8.51 0.10
N GLU A 114 4.30 -8.30 -0.28
CA GLU A 114 4.96 -7.02 -0.15
C GLU A 114 5.57 -6.64 -1.49
N LEU A 115 5.20 -5.46 -1.98
CA LEU A 115 5.72 -4.91 -3.23
C LEU A 115 6.44 -3.60 -2.94
N ARG A 116 7.63 -3.44 -3.51
CA ARG A 116 8.39 -2.19 -3.44
C ARG A 116 8.46 -1.57 -4.82
N ARG A 117 7.99 -0.33 -4.95
CA ARG A 117 7.93 0.38 -6.23
C ARG A 117 8.55 1.75 -6.09
N LYS A 118 9.14 2.24 -7.19
CA LYS A 118 9.73 3.57 -7.26
C LYS A 118 9.26 4.32 -8.50
N ARG A 119 9.40 5.64 -8.46
CA ARG A 119 9.13 6.49 -9.62
C ARG A 119 10.44 6.80 -10.32
N ASN A 120 10.43 6.64 -11.64
CA ASN A 120 11.53 7.06 -12.50
C ASN A 120 11.43 8.54 -12.85
N ALA A 121 12.50 9.09 -13.43
CA ALA A 121 12.54 10.50 -13.83
C ALA A 121 11.44 10.87 -14.84
N ASP A 122 11.00 9.92 -15.68
CA ASP A 122 9.94 10.12 -16.67
C ASP A 122 8.53 9.98 -16.08
N GLY A 123 8.42 9.69 -14.77
CA GLY A 123 7.14 9.50 -14.09
C GLY A 123 6.63 8.07 -14.10
N SER A 124 7.29 7.16 -14.81
CA SER A 124 6.90 5.75 -14.81
C SER A 124 7.22 5.11 -13.46
N ILE A 125 6.47 4.06 -13.13
CA ILE A 125 6.61 3.34 -11.87
C ILE A 125 7.10 1.93 -12.17
N GLU A 126 8.14 1.50 -11.44
CA GLU A 126 8.73 0.18 -11.64
C GLU A 126 9.10 -0.48 -10.30
N ALA A 127 9.33 -1.77 -10.37
CA ALA A 127 9.85 -2.52 -9.23
C ALA A 127 11.26 -2.04 -8.88
N VAL A 128 11.58 -1.97 -7.59
CA VAL A 128 12.93 -1.65 -7.15
C VAL A 128 13.81 -2.88 -7.40
N PRO A 129 14.97 -2.73 -8.09
CA PRO A 129 15.86 -3.84 -8.33
C PRO A 129 16.39 -4.45 -7.04
N ALA A 130 16.60 -5.76 -7.03
CA ALA A 130 17.11 -6.49 -5.86
C ALA A 130 18.44 -5.91 -5.33
N ALA A 131 19.28 -5.37 -6.21
CA ALA A 131 20.54 -4.76 -5.81
C ALA A 131 20.38 -3.48 -4.98
N GLU A 132 19.18 -2.87 -4.95
CA GLU A 132 18.86 -1.67 -4.16
C GLU A 132 18.13 -2.02 -2.85
N GLU A 133 17.90 -3.30 -2.59
CA GLU A 133 17.28 -3.75 -1.34
C GLU A 133 18.29 -3.71 -0.20
N ASP A 134 17.84 -3.28 0.96
CA ASP A 134 18.65 -3.19 2.19
C ASP A 134 18.73 -4.54 2.91
#